data_5efab15e25be22140ab7310f5f603f23
#
_entry.id   5efab15e25be22140ab7310f5f603f23
#
_cell.length_a   1.000
_cell.length_b   1.000
_cell.length_c   1.000
_cell.angle_alpha   90.00
_cell.angle_beta   90.00
_cell.angle_gamma   90.00
#
_symmetry.space_group_name_H-M   'P 1'
#
loop_
_entity.id
_entity.type
_entity.pdbx_description
1 polymer ?
#
loop_
_entity_poly.entity_id
_entity_poly.type
_entity_poly.pdbx_seq_one_letter_code
_entity_poly.pdbx_strand_id
1 'polypeptide(L)'
;MKSLPKISVIIATLGDRITELKRLLETLENQTYTHFEVLFVLQQEQDVWSNILEGYNLNTRVVMMSGRGLSKARNLGLAHATGDIVTFSDDDCWYEPETFAHVVASMQTGKDVISLNMYDPNRKKFGRDQHIQAPKFLTKRELLSRSSIEIFVKRSCLDKNEAGPAILFDEAFGLGASHISGEENIFLVDLFQKGYRTYFHPEYLVYHAVQARITRLTRAQILSKGPLFRRMYNTPTAFVLVILFYVKKKQRNLFWEVLKATWTYRSRGEQ
;
A
#
# COMPACT_ATOMS: atom_id res chain seq x y z
N MET A 1 -28.00 -17.58 3.33
CA MET A 1 -27.55 -16.19 3.21
C MET A 1 -26.04 -16.20 3.17
N LYS A 2 -25.38 -15.56 2.17
CA LYS A 2 -23.91 -15.40 2.21
C LYS A 2 -23.59 -14.49 3.40
N SER A 3 -22.64 -14.91 4.25
CA SER A 3 -22.14 -14.05 5.32
C SER A 3 -21.57 -12.74 4.73
N LEU A 4 -21.72 -11.65 5.47
CA LEU A 4 -21.09 -10.38 5.10
C LEU A 4 -19.56 -10.55 5.09
N PRO A 5 -18.83 -10.04 4.09
CA PRO A 5 -17.38 -10.21 4.00
C PRO A 5 -16.67 -9.47 5.14
N LYS A 6 -15.73 -10.14 5.80
CA LYS A 6 -14.91 -9.54 6.85
C LYS A 6 -13.76 -8.75 6.22
N ILE A 7 -13.44 -7.56 6.78
CA ILE A 7 -12.26 -6.78 6.36
C ILE A 7 -11.13 -6.98 7.39
N SER A 8 -9.91 -7.22 6.93
CA SER A 8 -8.69 -7.12 7.75
C SER A 8 -7.95 -5.83 7.40
N VAL A 9 -7.81 -4.95 8.39
CA VAL A 9 -7.02 -3.72 8.30
C VAL A 9 -5.65 -3.99 8.88
N ILE A 10 -4.61 -4.02 8.03
CA ILE A 10 -3.22 -4.30 8.43
C ILE A 10 -2.49 -2.97 8.60
N ILE A 11 -1.99 -2.70 9.79
CA ILE A 11 -1.29 -1.46 10.16
C ILE A 11 0.14 -1.83 10.57
N ALA A 12 1.10 -1.48 9.70
CA ALA A 12 2.52 -1.62 9.99
C ALA A 12 3.03 -0.35 10.66
N THR A 13 3.53 -0.45 11.89
CA THR A 13 3.94 0.74 12.66
C THR A 13 5.21 0.49 13.47
N LEU A 14 5.93 1.58 13.77
CA LEU A 14 7.00 1.61 14.77
C LEU A 14 6.48 1.90 16.18
N GLY A 15 5.23 2.35 16.30
CA GLY A 15 4.59 2.65 17.57
C GLY A 15 4.91 4.02 18.17
N ASP A 16 5.56 4.89 17.43
CA ASP A 16 6.02 6.20 17.90
C ASP A 16 5.06 7.37 17.59
N ARG A 17 4.03 7.16 16.76
CA ARG A 17 3.04 8.16 16.35
C ARG A 17 1.71 8.02 17.10
N ILE A 18 1.75 8.21 18.40
CA ILE A 18 0.59 7.96 19.28
C ILE A 18 -0.61 8.84 18.94
N THR A 19 -0.41 10.11 18.63
CA THR A 19 -1.49 11.06 18.32
C THR A 19 -2.20 10.68 17.01
N GLU A 20 -1.42 10.37 15.98
CA GLU A 20 -1.93 9.95 14.68
C GLU A 20 -2.65 8.60 14.80
N LEU A 21 -2.07 7.68 15.55
CA LEU A 21 -2.68 6.38 15.81
C LEU A 21 -4.03 6.50 16.51
N LYS A 22 -4.15 7.33 17.54
CA LYS A 22 -5.44 7.56 18.22
C LYS A 22 -6.49 8.08 17.24
N ARG A 23 -6.14 9.05 16.39
CA ARG A 23 -7.04 9.54 15.35
C ARG A 23 -7.46 8.41 14.38
N LEU A 24 -6.53 7.54 13.96
CA LEU A 24 -6.88 6.38 13.13
C LEU A 24 -7.87 5.45 13.84
N LEU A 25 -7.60 5.09 15.12
CA LEU A 25 -8.47 4.25 15.92
C LEU A 25 -9.87 4.85 16.10
N GLU A 26 -9.99 6.14 16.36
CA GLU A 26 -11.27 6.87 16.43
C GLU A 26 -12.07 6.74 15.14
N THR A 27 -11.41 6.88 13.97
CA THR A 27 -12.11 6.75 12.68
C THR A 27 -12.46 5.31 12.32
N LEU A 28 -11.69 4.33 12.81
CA LEU A 28 -12.03 2.92 12.67
C LEU A 28 -13.21 2.54 13.56
N GLU A 29 -13.25 3.01 14.80
CA GLU A 29 -14.38 2.78 15.71
C GLU A 29 -15.69 3.38 15.18
N ASN A 30 -15.62 4.50 14.46
CA ASN A 30 -16.75 5.19 13.85
C ASN A 30 -17.17 4.64 12.48
N GLN A 31 -16.60 3.52 12.01
CA GLN A 31 -17.05 2.91 10.76
C GLN A 31 -18.47 2.37 10.87
N THR A 32 -19.31 2.68 9.89
CA THR A 32 -20.70 2.15 9.82
C THR A 32 -20.75 0.67 9.48
N TYR A 33 -19.70 0.14 8.83
CA TYR A 33 -19.50 -1.28 8.62
C TYR A 33 -18.58 -1.84 9.71
N THR A 34 -19.13 -2.66 10.60
CA THR A 34 -18.43 -3.11 11.83
C THR A 34 -17.80 -4.51 11.72
N HIS A 35 -18.04 -5.25 10.62
CA HIS A 35 -17.49 -6.59 10.44
C HIS A 35 -16.04 -6.55 9.91
N PHE A 36 -15.13 -6.12 10.76
CA PHE A 36 -13.68 -6.04 10.45
C PHE A 36 -12.83 -6.38 11.67
N GLU A 37 -11.54 -6.60 11.42
CA GLU A 37 -10.49 -6.71 12.43
C GLU A 37 -9.34 -5.74 12.10
N VAL A 38 -8.59 -5.36 13.12
CA VAL A 38 -7.42 -4.49 13.00
C VAL A 38 -6.18 -5.24 13.47
N LEU A 39 -5.22 -5.40 12.58
CA LEU A 39 -3.97 -6.11 12.83
C LEU A 39 -2.82 -5.10 12.88
N PHE A 40 -2.31 -4.85 14.08
CA PHE A 40 -1.11 -4.05 14.27
C PHE A 40 0.13 -4.93 14.16
N VAL A 41 1.04 -4.59 13.24
CA VAL A 41 2.34 -5.23 13.15
C VAL A 41 3.39 -4.26 13.70
N LEU A 42 3.82 -4.53 14.94
CA LEU A 42 4.80 -3.72 15.65
C LEU A 42 6.21 -4.15 15.27
N GLN A 43 7.01 -3.21 14.81
CA GLN A 43 8.39 -3.41 14.39
C GLN A 43 9.40 -3.07 15.52
N GLN A 44 8.91 -2.63 16.67
CA GLN A 44 9.66 -2.35 17.89
C GLN A 44 8.79 -2.68 19.09
N GLU A 45 9.42 -3.18 20.16
CA GLU A 45 8.74 -3.40 21.42
C GLU A 45 8.45 -2.06 22.10
N GLN A 46 7.21 -1.87 22.55
CA GLN A 46 6.79 -0.68 23.29
C GLN A 46 5.68 -1.05 24.28
N ASP A 47 5.87 -0.72 25.54
CA ASP A 47 4.95 -1.08 26.64
C ASP A 47 3.61 -0.31 26.61
N VAL A 48 3.47 0.69 25.74
CA VAL A 48 2.33 1.62 25.76
C VAL A 48 1.11 1.10 24.99
N TRP A 49 1.25 0.02 24.20
CA TRP A 49 0.23 -0.42 23.23
C TRP A 49 -1.04 -0.96 23.86
N SER A 50 -0.93 -1.79 24.92
CA SER A 50 -2.09 -2.35 25.61
C SER A 50 -3.04 -1.24 26.09
N ASN A 51 -2.50 -0.23 26.76
CA ASN A 51 -3.27 0.89 27.32
C ASN A 51 -3.94 1.76 26.24
N ILE A 52 -3.33 1.87 25.04
CA ILE A 52 -3.93 2.64 23.93
C ILE A 52 -5.12 1.90 23.33
N LEU A 53 -4.97 0.59 23.10
CA LEU A 53 -5.99 -0.22 22.43
C LEU A 53 -7.20 -0.50 23.35
N GLU A 54 -7.01 -0.61 24.65
CA GLU A 54 -8.09 -0.82 25.64
C GLU A 54 -9.13 0.31 25.65
N GLY A 55 -8.78 1.50 25.17
CA GLY A 55 -9.70 2.64 25.09
C GLY A 55 -10.73 2.57 23.94
N TYR A 56 -10.65 1.57 23.05
CA TYR A 56 -11.47 1.47 21.84
C TYR A 56 -12.21 0.13 21.75
N ASN A 57 -13.47 0.18 21.32
CA ASN A 57 -14.29 -1.02 21.09
C ASN A 57 -14.03 -1.60 19.69
N LEU A 58 -12.79 -2.05 19.46
CA LEU A 58 -12.31 -2.59 18.19
C LEU A 58 -11.82 -4.03 18.36
N ASN A 59 -12.08 -4.89 17.38
CA ASN A 59 -11.45 -6.22 17.32
C ASN A 59 -9.99 -6.08 16.87
N THR A 60 -9.11 -5.85 17.82
CA THR A 60 -7.67 -5.59 17.59
C THR A 60 -6.81 -6.80 17.90
N ARG A 61 -5.75 -6.97 17.14
CA ARG A 61 -4.70 -7.95 17.39
C ARG A 61 -3.33 -7.33 17.13
N VAL A 62 -2.40 -7.53 18.05
CA VAL A 62 -1.01 -7.08 17.92
C VAL A 62 -0.13 -8.27 17.54
N VAL A 63 0.69 -8.10 16.53
CA VAL A 63 1.69 -9.08 16.07
C VAL A 63 3.07 -8.41 16.16
N MET A 64 3.95 -9.00 16.94
CA MET A 64 5.33 -8.50 17.07
C MET A 64 6.19 -9.00 15.92
N MET A 65 6.97 -8.13 15.33
CA MET A 65 7.94 -8.46 14.28
C MET A 65 9.36 -8.16 14.76
N SER A 66 10.27 -9.13 14.64
CA SER A 66 11.68 -8.88 14.87
C SER A 66 12.30 -8.10 13.71
N GLY A 67 12.92 -6.94 14.00
CA GLY A 67 13.56 -6.08 13.01
C GLY A 67 12.60 -5.14 12.28
N ARG A 68 13.10 -4.45 11.26
CA ARG A 68 12.40 -3.40 10.52
C ARG A 68 12.17 -3.78 9.06
N GLY A 69 11.12 -3.23 8.47
CA GLY A 69 10.81 -3.35 7.05
C GLY A 69 9.32 -3.30 6.79
N LEU A 70 8.87 -2.26 6.09
CA LEU A 70 7.45 -2.02 5.82
C LEU A 70 6.79 -3.19 5.07
N SER A 71 7.43 -3.68 4.00
CA SER A 71 6.93 -4.82 3.22
C SER A 71 6.90 -6.12 4.04
N LYS A 72 7.91 -6.36 4.89
CA LYS A 72 7.93 -7.51 5.80
C LYS A 72 6.79 -7.43 6.81
N ALA A 73 6.56 -6.25 7.39
CA ALA A 73 5.47 -6.05 8.34
C ALA A 73 4.10 -6.27 7.69
N ARG A 74 3.88 -5.76 6.48
CA ARG A 74 2.63 -5.99 5.73
C ARG A 74 2.43 -7.46 5.38
N ASN A 75 3.47 -8.18 4.99
CA ASN A 75 3.41 -9.61 4.71
C ASN A 75 3.11 -10.43 5.98
N LEU A 76 3.73 -10.07 7.11
CA LEU A 76 3.44 -10.71 8.40
C LEU A 76 1.98 -10.47 8.82
N GLY A 77 1.49 -9.23 8.68
CA GLY A 77 0.07 -8.92 8.92
C GLY A 77 -0.85 -9.71 8.00
N LEU A 78 -0.51 -9.83 6.72
CA LEU A 78 -1.28 -10.63 5.75
C LEU A 78 -1.37 -12.11 6.14
N ALA A 79 -0.28 -12.69 6.67
CA ALA A 79 -0.27 -14.07 7.16
C ALA A 79 -1.20 -14.30 8.36
N HIS A 80 -1.46 -13.26 9.16
CA HIS A 80 -2.35 -13.29 10.31
C HIS A 80 -3.78 -12.80 10.01
N ALA A 81 -4.01 -12.19 8.87
CA ALA A 81 -5.32 -11.69 8.45
C ALA A 81 -6.31 -12.84 8.25
N THR A 82 -7.56 -12.67 8.69
CA THR A 82 -8.63 -13.66 8.55
C THR A 82 -9.80 -13.15 7.69
N GLY A 83 -9.78 -11.88 7.28
CA GLY A 83 -10.82 -11.26 6.49
C GLY A 83 -10.83 -11.69 5.03
N ASP A 84 -12.00 -11.62 4.42
CA ASP A 84 -12.24 -11.84 2.99
C ASP A 84 -11.68 -10.70 2.13
N ILE A 85 -11.55 -9.52 2.73
CA ILE A 85 -11.01 -8.30 2.14
C ILE A 85 -9.83 -7.85 3.00
N VAL A 86 -8.73 -7.44 2.36
CA VAL A 86 -7.54 -6.94 3.05
C VAL A 86 -7.25 -5.51 2.59
N THR A 87 -6.90 -4.65 3.53
CA THR A 87 -6.37 -3.31 3.28
C THR A 87 -5.12 -3.07 4.11
N PHE A 88 -4.27 -2.14 3.65
CA PHE A 88 -3.02 -1.78 4.30
C PHE A 88 -3.10 -0.29 4.67
N SER A 89 -3.08 0.00 5.96
CA SER A 89 -3.10 1.36 6.47
C SER A 89 -1.74 1.74 7.04
N ASP A 90 -1.41 3.02 6.93
CA ASP A 90 -0.32 3.61 7.69
C ASP A 90 -0.88 4.17 9.01
N ASP A 91 -0.06 4.28 10.04
CA ASP A 91 -0.49 4.71 11.39
C ASP A 91 -0.87 6.19 11.49
N ASP A 92 -0.65 6.97 10.42
CA ASP A 92 -0.98 8.39 10.29
C ASP A 92 -2.11 8.70 9.29
N CYS A 93 -2.81 7.66 8.83
CA CYS A 93 -4.01 7.78 7.99
C CYS A 93 -5.28 7.84 8.82
N TRP A 94 -6.42 8.14 8.18
CA TRP A 94 -7.76 7.98 8.75
C TRP A 94 -8.81 7.87 7.64
N TYR A 95 -10.03 7.48 8.01
CA TYR A 95 -11.08 7.11 7.08
C TYR A 95 -12.39 7.87 7.37
N GLU A 96 -13.20 8.09 6.32
CA GLU A 96 -14.59 8.50 6.49
C GLU A 96 -15.44 7.34 7.08
N PRO A 97 -16.52 7.64 7.82
CA PRO A 97 -17.34 6.62 8.45
C PRO A 97 -17.92 5.57 7.49
N GLU A 98 -18.21 5.94 6.25
CA GLU A 98 -18.83 5.08 5.23
C GLU A 98 -17.80 4.29 4.40
N THR A 99 -16.50 4.44 4.66
CA THR A 99 -15.45 3.89 3.80
C THR A 99 -15.58 2.37 3.63
N PHE A 100 -15.73 1.63 4.71
CA PHE A 100 -15.78 0.17 4.65
C PHE A 100 -17.09 -0.34 4.05
N ALA A 101 -18.21 0.31 4.34
CA ALA A 101 -19.50 0.01 3.72
C ALA A 101 -19.44 0.20 2.20
N HIS A 102 -18.85 1.31 1.74
CA HIS A 102 -18.66 1.62 0.32
C HIS A 102 -17.80 0.56 -0.39
N VAL A 103 -16.68 0.15 0.22
CA VAL A 103 -15.79 -0.89 -0.32
C VAL A 103 -16.52 -2.22 -0.44
N VAL A 104 -17.22 -2.66 0.62
CA VAL A 104 -17.98 -3.92 0.63
C VAL A 104 -19.05 -3.93 -0.46
N ALA A 105 -19.84 -2.87 -0.56
CA ALA A 105 -20.87 -2.73 -1.58
C ALA A 105 -20.28 -2.82 -3.00
N SER A 106 -19.13 -2.14 -3.22
CA SER A 106 -18.43 -2.20 -4.49
C SER A 106 -17.92 -3.60 -4.84
N MET A 107 -17.32 -4.31 -3.88
CA MET A 107 -16.81 -5.67 -4.09
C MET A 107 -17.90 -6.71 -4.35
N GLN A 108 -19.11 -6.51 -3.78
CA GLN A 108 -20.27 -7.35 -4.06
C GLN A 108 -20.73 -7.26 -5.52
N THR A 109 -20.39 -6.22 -6.25
CA THR A 109 -20.66 -6.09 -7.69
C THR A 109 -19.63 -6.80 -8.58
N GLY A 110 -18.78 -7.69 -8.01
CA GLY A 110 -17.83 -8.53 -8.76
C GLY A 110 -16.45 -7.92 -8.97
N LYS A 111 -16.12 -6.83 -8.29
CA LYS A 111 -14.78 -6.24 -8.33
C LYS A 111 -13.85 -6.94 -7.34
N ASP A 112 -12.60 -7.14 -7.72
CA ASP A 112 -11.61 -7.89 -6.93
C ASP A 112 -10.64 -6.98 -6.17
N VAL A 113 -10.31 -5.83 -6.76
CA VAL A 113 -9.45 -4.81 -6.17
C VAL A 113 -10.13 -3.46 -6.31
N ILE A 114 -10.26 -2.75 -5.19
CA ILE A 114 -10.78 -1.39 -5.12
C ILE A 114 -9.64 -0.45 -4.77
N SER A 115 -9.58 0.68 -5.45
CA SER A 115 -8.75 1.82 -5.06
C SER A 115 -9.64 3.02 -4.81
N LEU A 116 -9.53 3.59 -3.64
CA LEU A 116 -10.21 4.83 -3.26
C LEU A 116 -9.35 6.03 -3.64
N ASN A 117 -9.91 7.22 -3.47
CA ASN A 117 -9.15 8.44 -3.61
C ASN A 117 -8.74 8.96 -2.22
N MET A 118 -7.57 9.59 -2.15
CA MET A 118 -6.98 10.11 -0.93
C MET A 118 -7.06 11.65 -0.91
N TYR A 119 -7.35 12.22 0.24
CA TYR A 119 -7.27 13.65 0.49
C TYR A 119 -6.14 13.99 1.47
N ASP A 120 -5.35 15.00 1.14
CA ASP A 120 -4.31 15.57 2.00
C ASP A 120 -4.78 16.94 2.54
N PRO A 121 -5.26 17.02 3.80
CA PRO A 121 -5.80 18.25 4.36
C PRO A 121 -4.74 19.34 4.56
N ASN A 122 -3.48 18.96 4.82
CA ASN A 122 -2.40 19.92 5.01
C ASN A 122 -2.09 20.71 3.73
N ARG A 123 -2.30 20.06 2.58
CA ARG A 123 -2.07 20.68 1.27
C ARG A 123 -3.33 21.19 0.62
N LYS A 124 -4.51 20.94 1.22
CA LYS A 124 -5.81 21.13 0.57
C LYS A 124 -5.80 20.55 -0.84
N LYS A 125 -5.15 19.39 -1.00
CA LYS A 125 -4.95 18.73 -2.27
C LYS A 125 -5.51 17.32 -2.22
N PHE A 126 -6.25 17.05 -3.22
CA PHE A 126 -6.71 15.73 -3.61
C PHE A 126 -5.53 14.88 -4.07
N GLY A 127 -5.66 13.58 -4.03
CA GLY A 127 -4.66 12.62 -4.49
C GLY A 127 -4.13 12.92 -5.90
N ARG A 128 -3.17 12.15 -6.34
CA ARG A 128 -2.38 12.42 -7.58
C ARG A 128 -3.22 12.43 -8.87
N ASP A 129 -4.41 11.82 -8.85
CA ASP A 129 -5.24 11.61 -10.05
C ASP A 129 -6.56 12.40 -10.03
N GLN A 130 -6.48 13.70 -9.69
CA GLN A 130 -7.61 14.64 -9.76
C GLN A 130 -8.34 14.67 -11.11
N HIS A 131 -7.69 14.21 -12.16
CA HIS A 131 -8.27 14.14 -13.49
C HIS A 131 -9.22 12.96 -13.67
N ILE A 132 -9.22 11.97 -12.78
CA ILE A 132 -10.16 10.84 -12.81
C ILE A 132 -11.36 11.21 -11.93
N GLN A 133 -12.42 11.71 -12.55
CA GLN A 133 -13.63 12.17 -11.86
C GLN A 133 -14.78 11.15 -11.86
N ALA A 134 -14.62 10.05 -12.57
CA ALA A 134 -15.62 9.00 -12.66
C ALA A 134 -15.04 7.63 -12.30
N PRO A 135 -15.85 6.74 -11.70
CA PRO A 135 -15.42 5.38 -11.39
C PRO A 135 -14.99 4.63 -12.66
N LYS A 136 -13.87 3.94 -12.62
CA LYS A 136 -13.34 3.16 -13.77
C LYS A 136 -12.34 2.10 -13.35
N PHE A 137 -12.06 1.14 -14.25
CA PHE A 137 -10.89 0.29 -14.12
C PHE A 137 -9.62 1.05 -14.49
N LEU A 138 -8.61 0.97 -13.61
CA LEU A 138 -7.33 1.62 -13.83
C LEU A 138 -6.48 0.88 -14.87
N THR A 139 -5.78 1.65 -15.69
CA THR A 139 -4.71 1.15 -16.55
C THR A 139 -3.44 0.88 -15.72
N LYS A 140 -2.54 0.04 -16.23
CA LYS A 140 -1.24 -0.24 -15.58
C LYS A 140 -0.47 1.04 -15.22
N ARG A 141 -0.55 2.09 -16.05
CA ARG A 141 0.09 3.38 -15.80
C ARG A 141 -0.54 4.11 -14.61
N GLU A 142 -1.87 4.08 -14.48
CA GLU A 142 -2.60 4.74 -13.40
C GLU A 142 -2.38 4.03 -12.06
N LEU A 143 -2.13 2.71 -12.05
CA LEU A 143 -1.77 1.98 -10.84
C LEU A 143 -0.51 2.53 -10.17
N LEU A 144 0.45 3.04 -10.94
CA LEU A 144 1.72 3.55 -10.42
C LEU A 144 1.60 4.86 -9.62
N SER A 145 0.41 5.44 -9.56
CA SER A 145 0.11 6.61 -8.75
C SER A 145 -0.63 6.29 -7.45
N ARG A 146 -1.01 5.03 -7.24
CA ARG A 146 -1.73 4.60 -6.03
C ARG A 146 -0.81 4.39 -4.85
N SER A 147 -1.35 4.60 -3.65
CA SER A 147 -0.72 4.31 -2.37
C SER A 147 -1.39 3.10 -1.72
N SER A 148 -0.68 2.39 -0.86
CA SER A 148 -1.20 1.20 -0.16
C SER A 148 -2.47 1.49 0.65
N ILE A 149 -2.58 2.66 1.25
CA ILE A 149 -3.72 3.09 2.07
C ILE A 149 -5.02 3.27 1.29
N GLU A 150 -4.93 3.38 -0.03
CA GLU A 150 -6.07 3.53 -0.93
C GLU A 150 -6.62 2.18 -1.42
N ILE A 151 -5.94 1.06 -1.09
CA ILE A 151 -6.15 -0.23 -1.76
C ILE A 151 -6.87 -1.20 -0.83
N PHE A 152 -7.94 -1.80 -1.35
CA PHE A 152 -8.65 -2.93 -0.75
C PHE A 152 -8.66 -4.07 -1.75
N VAL A 153 -8.28 -5.27 -1.30
CA VAL A 153 -8.11 -6.45 -2.17
C VAL A 153 -8.89 -7.62 -1.59
N LYS A 154 -9.63 -8.37 -2.42
CA LYS A 154 -10.14 -9.67 -2.00
C LYS A 154 -8.97 -10.60 -1.67
N ARG A 155 -9.01 -11.24 -0.51
CA ARG A 155 -7.96 -12.14 -0.06
C ARG A 155 -7.68 -13.26 -1.07
N SER A 156 -8.71 -13.81 -1.69
CA SER A 156 -8.58 -14.86 -2.71
C SER A 156 -7.72 -14.45 -3.91
N CYS A 157 -7.53 -13.15 -4.17
CA CYS A 157 -6.63 -12.67 -5.22
C CYS A 157 -5.16 -12.75 -4.81
N LEU A 158 -4.88 -12.78 -3.50
CA LEU A 158 -3.55 -12.79 -2.92
C LEU A 158 -3.03 -14.23 -2.72
N ASP A 159 -3.92 -15.19 -2.54
CA ASP A 159 -3.56 -16.57 -2.30
C ASP A 159 -2.94 -17.23 -3.54
N LYS A 160 -2.15 -18.29 -3.32
CA LYS A 160 -1.70 -19.17 -4.39
C LYS A 160 -2.92 -19.82 -5.06
N ASN A 161 -2.99 -19.71 -6.38
CA ASN A 161 -4.07 -20.28 -7.19
C ASN A 161 -3.56 -20.73 -8.57
N GLU A 162 -4.46 -21.12 -9.47
CA GLU A 162 -4.11 -21.55 -10.84
C GLU A 162 -3.39 -20.46 -11.65
N ALA A 163 -3.63 -19.18 -11.35
CA ALA A 163 -2.96 -18.05 -12.00
C ALA A 163 -1.51 -17.83 -11.52
N GLY A 164 -1.05 -18.59 -10.50
CA GLY A 164 0.34 -18.58 -10.06
C GLY A 164 0.53 -18.48 -8.52
N PRO A 165 1.74 -18.15 -8.06
CA PRO A 165 2.10 -18.09 -6.64
C PRO A 165 1.33 -17.00 -5.90
N ALA A 166 1.32 -17.06 -4.56
CA ALA A 166 0.75 -16.02 -3.73
C ALA A 166 1.36 -14.64 -4.04
N ILE A 167 0.54 -13.58 -3.99
CA ILE A 167 0.99 -12.20 -4.15
C ILE A 167 1.30 -11.63 -2.77
N LEU A 168 2.55 -11.25 -2.58
CA LEU A 168 3.07 -10.62 -1.38
C LEU A 168 3.80 -9.32 -1.75
N PHE A 169 4.00 -8.44 -0.80
CA PHE A 169 4.93 -7.32 -0.98
C PHE A 169 6.35 -7.84 -1.19
N ASP A 170 7.07 -7.25 -2.14
CA ASP A 170 8.48 -7.57 -2.37
C ASP A 170 9.33 -6.94 -1.26
N GLU A 171 9.89 -7.77 -0.38
CA GLU A 171 10.61 -7.33 0.81
C GLU A 171 11.97 -6.66 0.52
N ALA A 172 12.42 -6.70 -0.74
CA ALA A 172 13.56 -5.91 -1.18
C ALA A 172 13.21 -4.42 -1.37
N PHE A 173 11.91 -4.08 -1.38
CA PHE A 173 11.39 -2.72 -1.57
C PHE A 173 10.59 -2.23 -0.36
N GLY A 174 10.52 -0.89 -0.19
CA GLY A 174 9.81 -0.22 0.89
C GLY A 174 10.74 0.33 1.97
N LEU A 175 10.17 1.06 2.91
CA LEU A 175 10.93 1.63 4.03
C LEU A 175 11.60 0.51 4.85
N GLY A 176 12.88 0.70 5.15
CA GLY A 176 13.69 -0.30 5.86
C GLY A 176 14.22 -1.44 4.98
N ALA A 177 13.98 -1.42 3.67
CA ALA A 177 14.50 -2.39 2.71
C ALA A 177 15.70 -1.85 1.91
N SER A 178 16.31 -2.71 1.07
CA SER A 178 17.44 -2.33 0.19
C SER A 178 17.04 -1.26 -0.82
N HIS A 179 15.77 -1.24 -1.25
CA HIS A 179 15.19 -0.26 -2.16
C HIS A 179 14.03 0.44 -1.45
N ILE A 180 14.23 1.70 -1.05
CA ILE A 180 13.38 2.40 -0.08
C ILE A 180 12.00 2.83 -0.59
N SER A 181 11.56 2.42 -1.77
CA SER A 181 10.25 2.80 -2.30
C SER A 181 9.79 1.94 -3.46
N GLY A 182 8.48 1.89 -3.69
CA GLY A 182 7.85 1.29 -4.85
C GLY A 182 7.22 -0.08 -4.60
N GLU A 183 7.15 -0.52 -3.34
CA GLU A 183 6.56 -1.77 -2.91
C GLU A 183 5.08 -1.88 -3.31
N GLU A 184 4.32 -0.81 -3.14
CA GLU A 184 2.91 -0.76 -3.54
C GLU A 184 2.73 -0.81 -5.06
N ASN A 185 3.67 -0.20 -5.81
CA ASN A 185 3.63 -0.26 -7.27
C ASN A 185 3.88 -1.69 -7.78
N ILE A 186 4.84 -2.40 -7.17
CA ILE A 186 5.13 -3.81 -7.48
C ILE A 186 3.91 -4.66 -7.16
N PHE A 187 3.35 -4.52 -5.96
CA PHE A 187 2.18 -5.27 -5.50
C PHE A 187 0.98 -5.12 -6.45
N LEU A 188 0.66 -3.90 -6.87
CA LEU A 188 -0.43 -3.63 -7.81
C LEU A 188 -0.13 -4.14 -9.23
N VAL A 189 1.12 -4.06 -9.67
CA VAL A 189 1.54 -4.62 -10.97
C VAL A 189 1.46 -6.13 -10.96
N ASP A 190 1.85 -6.80 -9.87
CA ASP A 190 1.74 -8.26 -9.73
C ASP A 190 0.27 -8.71 -9.77
N LEU A 191 -0.65 -8.00 -9.09
CA LEU A 191 -2.09 -8.22 -9.20
C LEU A 191 -2.58 -8.07 -10.65
N PHE A 192 -2.17 -6.99 -11.32
CA PHE A 192 -2.55 -6.73 -12.71
C PHE A 192 -2.03 -7.81 -13.67
N GLN A 193 -0.82 -8.30 -13.48
CA GLN A 193 -0.20 -9.37 -14.28
C GLN A 193 -0.91 -10.72 -14.10
N LYS A 194 -1.49 -10.97 -12.92
CA LYS A 194 -2.36 -12.13 -12.66
C LYS A 194 -3.79 -11.98 -13.22
N GLY A 195 -4.09 -10.85 -13.89
CA GLY A 195 -5.40 -10.61 -14.50
C GLY A 195 -6.40 -9.86 -13.60
N TYR A 196 -6.04 -9.55 -12.35
CA TYR A 196 -6.92 -8.77 -11.48
C TYR A 196 -6.89 -7.29 -11.85
N ARG A 197 -8.09 -6.70 -11.96
CA ARG A 197 -8.26 -5.31 -12.38
C ARG A 197 -8.66 -4.45 -11.18
N THR A 198 -7.92 -3.37 -10.97
CA THR A 198 -8.22 -2.39 -9.93
C THR A 198 -9.31 -1.44 -10.40
N TYR A 199 -10.41 -1.38 -9.67
CA TYR A 199 -11.50 -0.45 -9.89
C TYR A 199 -11.34 0.76 -8.98
N PHE A 200 -11.31 1.94 -9.56
CA PHE A 200 -11.12 3.20 -8.86
C PHE A 200 -12.45 3.87 -8.57
N HIS A 201 -12.61 4.32 -7.33
CA HIS A 201 -13.67 5.21 -6.87
C HIS A 201 -13.09 6.60 -6.63
N PRO A 202 -13.67 7.66 -7.23
CA PRO A 202 -13.17 9.02 -7.10
C PRO A 202 -13.48 9.68 -5.77
N GLU A 203 -14.36 9.10 -4.95
CA GLU A 203 -14.74 9.62 -3.65
C GLU A 203 -13.55 9.66 -2.68
N TYR A 204 -13.46 10.74 -1.91
CA TYR A 204 -12.43 10.97 -0.92
C TYR A 204 -12.85 10.33 0.41
N LEU A 205 -12.48 9.07 0.58
CA LEU A 205 -12.83 8.26 1.75
C LEU A 205 -11.62 7.92 2.63
N VAL A 206 -10.42 8.28 2.17
CA VAL A 206 -9.16 8.04 2.87
C VAL A 206 -8.40 9.36 3.00
N TYR A 207 -7.83 9.59 4.16
CA TYR A 207 -7.08 10.80 4.49
C TYR A 207 -5.66 10.46 4.91
N HIS A 208 -4.73 11.27 4.47
CA HIS A 208 -3.33 11.22 4.90
C HIS A 208 -2.72 12.62 4.88
N ALA A 209 -2.38 13.14 6.05
CA ALA A 209 -1.73 14.43 6.20
C ALA A 209 -0.24 14.32 5.86
N VAL A 210 0.12 14.53 4.61
CA VAL A 210 1.53 14.50 4.20
C VAL A 210 2.28 15.65 4.86
N GLN A 211 3.20 15.31 5.76
CA GLN A 211 4.13 16.27 6.36
C GLN A 211 5.02 16.86 5.26
N ALA A 212 5.81 17.85 5.53
CA ALA A 212 6.57 18.69 4.62
C ALA A 212 6.87 18.14 3.19
N ARG A 213 6.74 18.99 2.18
CA ARG A 213 6.98 18.65 0.77
C ARG A 213 8.46 18.29 0.56
N ILE A 214 8.78 17.01 0.44
CA ILE A 214 10.06 16.58 -0.11
C ILE A 214 10.07 17.02 -1.57
N THR A 215 10.70 18.14 -1.86
CA THR A 215 10.77 18.71 -3.22
C THR A 215 11.76 17.97 -4.11
N ARG A 216 12.70 17.24 -3.51
CA ARG A 216 13.74 16.48 -4.21
C ARG A 216 13.77 15.04 -3.71
N LEU A 217 13.94 14.11 -4.64
CA LEU A 217 14.17 12.71 -4.29
C LEU A 217 15.53 12.57 -3.58
N THR A 218 15.55 11.74 -2.55
CA THR A 218 16.80 11.36 -1.88
C THR A 218 17.68 10.50 -2.79
N ARG A 219 19.00 10.41 -2.48
CA ARG A 219 19.90 9.50 -3.19
C ARG A 219 19.36 8.07 -3.25
N ALA A 220 18.89 7.54 -2.14
CA ALA A 220 18.35 6.19 -2.05
C ALA A 220 17.09 6.00 -2.91
N GLN A 221 16.16 6.97 -2.95
CA GLN A 221 15.01 6.94 -3.84
C GLN A 221 15.36 6.96 -5.32
N ILE A 222 16.41 7.70 -5.71
CA ILE A 222 16.89 7.72 -7.09
C ILE A 222 17.50 6.37 -7.46
N LEU A 223 18.38 5.81 -6.63
CA LEU A 223 19.03 4.52 -6.87
C LEU A 223 18.02 3.36 -6.91
N SER A 224 16.92 3.45 -6.18
CA SER A 224 15.84 2.44 -6.23
C SER A 224 15.07 2.42 -7.55
N LYS A 225 15.14 3.46 -8.41
CA LYS A 225 14.35 3.53 -9.65
C LYS A 225 14.72 2.47 -10.67
N GLY A 226 16.02 2.20 -10.83
CA GLY A 226 16.48 1.15 -11.74
C GLY A 226 15.98 -0.23 -11.37
N PRO A 227 16.28 -0.73 -10.15
CA PRO A 227 15.72 -1.96 -9.60
C PRO A 227 14.20 -2.04 -9.67
N LEU A 228 13.49 -0.97 -9.32
CA LEU A 228 12.03 -0.91 -9.38
C LEU A 228 11.50 -1.15 -10.81
N PHE A 229 12.05 -0.46 -11.81
CA PHE A 229 11.64 -0.66 -13.19
C PHE A 229 11.99 -2.06 -13.69
N ARG A 230 13.16 -2.59 -13.30
CA ARG A 230 13.60 -3.95 -13.66
C ARG A 230 12.72 -5.03 -13.03
N ARG A 231 12.20 -4.80 -11.81
CA ARG A 231 11.26 -5.69 -11.12
C ARG A 231 9.87 -5.74 -11.80
N MET A 232 9.39 -4.59 -12.31
CA MET A 232 8.06 -4.47 -12.91
C MET A 232 8.02 -4.73 -14.43
N TYR A 233 9.16 -4.64 -15.12
CA TYR A 233 9.26 -4.70 -16.58
C TYR A 233 10.47 -5.53 -17.01
N ASN A 234 10.48 -5.94 -18.28
CA ASN A 234 11.66 -6.58 -18.87
C ASN A 234 12.86 -5.61 -18.97
N THR A 235 14.05 -6.16 -19.16
CA THR A 235 15.31 -5.39 -19.15
C THR A 235 15.30 -4.22 -20.14
N PRO A 236 14.97 -4.36 -21.43
CA PRO A 236 14.97 -3.23 -22.36
C PRO A 236 14.03 -2.10 -21.93
N THR A 237 12.80 -2.45 -21.51
CA THR A 237 11.80 -1.46 -21.05
C THR A 237 12.29 -0.73 -19.80
N ALA A 238 12.92 -1.44 -18.85
CA ALA A 238 13.45 -0.82 -17.63
C ALA A 238 14.50 0.25 -17.95
N PHE A 239 15.42 0.00 -18.89
CA PHE A 239 16.42 0.99 -19.32
C PHE A 239 15.76 2.21 -19.97
N VAL A 240 14.78 2.01 -20.85
CA VAL A 240 14.02 3.12 -21.45
C VAL A 240 13.33 3.95 -20.37
N LEU A 241 12.71 3.32 -19.39
CA LEU A 241 12.04 4.02 -18.28
C LEU A 241 13.01 4.79 -17.39
N VAL A 242 14.23 4.28 -17.16
CA VAL A 242 15.29 5.03 -16.47
C VAL A 242 15.63 6.29 -17.25
N ILE A 243 15.87 6.20 -18.56
CA ILE A 243 16.19 7.37 -19.39
C ILE A 243 15.05 8.39 -19.34
N LEU A 244 13.80 7.94 -19.54
CA LEU A 244 12.62 8.82 -19.47
C LEU A 244 12.46 9.49 -18.09
N PHE A 245 12.74 8.75 -17.00
CA PHE A 245 12.74 9.31 -15.65
C PHE A 245 13.74 10.46 -15.52
N TYR A 246 14.96 10.29 -16.02
CA TYR A 246 16.01 11.33 -15.96
C TYR A 246 15.65 12.56 -16.80
N VAL A 247 15.12 12.36 -18.00
CA VAL A 247 14.66 13.45 -18.87
C VAL A 247 13.50 14.21 -18.21
N LYS A 248 12.45 13.50 -17.77
CA LYS A 248 11.24 14.11 -17.19
C LYS A 248 11.52 14.85 -15.87
N LYS A 249 12.39 14.31 -15.03
CA LYS A 249 12.73 14.91 -13.73
C LYS A 249 13.88 15.91 -13.81
N LYS A 250 14.46 16.11 -14.99
CA LYS A 250 15.70 16.92 -15.19
C LYS A 250 16.79 16.52 -14.19
N GLN A 251 16.80 15.23 -13.83
CA GLN A 251 17.76 14.66 -12.89
C GLN A 251 19.08 14.43 -13.63
N ARG A 252 20.21 14.86 -13.04
CA ARG A 252 21.54 14.70 -13.67
C ARG A 252 22.46 13.78 -12.86
N ASN A 253 22.23 13.72 -11.55
CA ASN A 253 23.09 12.96 -10.64
C ASN A 253 22.74 11.46 -10.66
N LEU A 254 23.73 10.61 -10.42
CA LEU A 254 23.59 9.16 -10.22
C LEU A 254 23.07 8.38 -11.45
N PHE A 255 23.17 8.95 -12.65
CA PHE A 255 22.65 8.29 -13.86
C PHE A 255 23.33 6.93 -14.10
N TRP A 256 24.63 6.89 -14.05
CA TRP A 256 25.41 5.66 -14.28
C TRP A 256 25.22 4.63 -13.18
N GLU A 257 25.12 5.07 -11.92
CA GLU A 257 24.82 4.20 -10.78
C GLU A 257 23.43 3.56 -10.91
N VAL A 258 22.43 4.32 -11.36
CA VAL A 258 21.08 3.78 -11.59
C VAL A 258 21.09 2.81 -12.78
N LEU A 259 21.79 3.10 -13.87
CA LEU A 259 21.93 2.16 -14.98
C LEU A 259 22.62 0.86 -14.54
N LYS A 260 23.71 0.97 -13.76
CA LYS A 260 24.39 -0.19 -13.17
C LYS A 260 23.45 -0.98 -12.27
N ALA A 261 22.71 -0.31 -11.37
CA ALA A 261 21.73 -0.96 -10.50
C ALA A 261 20.61 -1.63 -11.29
N THR A 262 20.15 -1.05 -12.41
CA THR A 262 19.19 -1.66 -13.33
C THR A 262 19.73 -2.95 -13.93
N TRP A 263 20.97 -2.94 -14.36
CA TRP A 263 21.64 -4.10 -14.97
C TRP A 263 21.88 -5.24 -13.97
N THR A 264 22.37 -4.90 -12.78
CA THR A 264 22.77 -5.88 -11.76
C THR A 264 21.62 -6.44 -10.96
N TYR A 265 20.42 -5.79 -10.99
CA TYR A 265 19.26 -6.27 -10.25
C TYR A 265 18.79 -7.63 -10.79
N ARG A 266 18.58 -8.56 -9.88
CA ARG A 266 17.94 -9.86 -10.13
C ARG A 266 16.66 -9.95 -9.31
N SER A 267 15.55 -10.30 -9.95
CA SER A 267 14.31 -10.57 -9.24
C SER A 267 14.38 -11.92 -8.51
N ARG A 268 13.53 -12.12 -7.49
CA ARG A 268 13.48 -13.39 -6.72
C ARG A 268 13.24 -14.64 -7.58
N GLY A 269 12.77 -14.51 -8.81
CA GLY A 269 12.58 -15.64 -9.75
C GLY A 269 13.75 -15.87 -10.71
N GLU A 270 14.80 -15.03 -10.64
CA GLU A 270 16.01 -15.14 -11.47
C GLU A 270 17.26 -15.57 -10.66
N GLN A 271 17.06 -15.93 -9.36
CA GLN A 271 18.12 -16.43 -8.46
C GLN A 271 18.17 -17.96 -8.47
#